data_c583f0b2f4ed307c23f8ae425eea2b76
#
_entry.id   c583f0b2f4ed307c23f8ae425eea2b76
#
_cell.length_a   1.000
_cell.length_b   1.000
_cell.length_c   1.000
_cell.angle_alpha   90.00
_cell.angle_beta   90.00
_cell.angle_gamma   90.00
#
_symmetry.space_group_name_H-M   'P 1'
#
loop_
_entity.id
_entity.type
_entity.pdbx_description
1 polymer ?
#
loop_
_entity_poly.entity_id
_entity_poly.type
_entity_poly.pdbx_seq_one_letter_code
_entity_poly.pdbx_strand_id
1 'polypeptide(L)'
;VPERLETFVRTVNNYIALRTKPNPDKRVAVYYYKGAGQNALTAGGMEVGPSLYNLLKRMQREGYNVAGLPASSGDLERMIQEGGAVFGDYAEGASGKFMENGNPELISKTDYETWTSRVLRPDKYAEVVRMYGEFPGTHMTTPDGKLGIARLQFGNVVLLPQNAAGKGDN
;
A
#
# COMPACT_ATOMS: atom_id res chain seq x y z
N VAL A 1 -20.30 11.05 20.72
CA VAL A 1 -19.67 12.37 20.67
C VAL A 1 -18.20 12.36 21.10
N PRO A 2 -17.74 11.64 22.18
CA PRO A 2 -16.32 11.59 22.57
C PRO A 2 -15.41 11.11 21.46
N GLU A 3 -15.78 10.05 20.76
CA GLU A 3 -14.98 9.46 19.66
C GLU A 3 -14.78 10.43 18.49
N ARG A 4 -15.78 11.27 18.18
CA ARG A 4 -15.65 12.28 17.12
C ARG A 4 -14.70 13.40 17.54
N LEU A 5 -14.74 13.79 18.82
CA LEU A 5 -13.81 14.78 19.37
C LEU A 5 -12.38 14.26 19.35
N GLU A 6 -12.16 13.02 19.77
CA GLU A 6 -10.86 12.39 19.71
C GLU A 6 -10.30 12.31 18.28
N THR A 7 -11.14 11.91 17.33
CA THR A 7 -10.78 11.88 15.91
C THR A 7 -10.43 13.27 15.39
N PHE A 8 -11.21 14.30 15.77
CA PHE A 8 -10.92 15.69 15.40
C PHE A 8 -9.58 16.17 15.97
N VAL A 9 -9.34 15.97 17.26
CA VAL A 9 -8.08 16.34 17.92
C VAL A 9 -6.89 15.64 17.26
N ARG A 10 -7.00 14.34 16.98
CA ARG A 10 -5.97 13.58 16.28
C ARG A 10 -5.70 14.13 14.88
N THR A 11 -6.75 14.49 14.15
CA THR A 11 -6.62 15.08 12.81
C THR A 11 -5.88 16.41 12.87
N VAL A 12 -6.28 17.30 13.79
CA VAL A 12 -5.60 18.60 13.99
C VAL A 12 -4.13 18.41 14.35
N ASN A 13 -3.83 17.52 15.29
CA ASN A 13 -2.46 17.20 15.69
C ASN A 13 -1.62 16.67 14.52
N ASN A 14 -2.19 15.85 13.64
CA ASN A 14 -1.52 15.36 12.44
C ASN A 14 -1.19 16.52 11.47
N TYR A 15 -2.11 17.47 11.26
CA TYR A 15 -1.82 18.66 10.43
C TYR A 15 -0.72 19.54 11.05
N ILE A 16 -0.72 19.71 12.37
CA ILE A 16 0.36 20.43 13.07
C ILE A 16 1.69 19.69 12.86
N ALA A 17 1.70 18.37 13.05
CA ALA A 17 2.89 17.55 12.86
C ALA A 17 3.45 17.61 11.43
N LEU A 18 2.61 17.71 10.40
CA LEU A 18 3.07 17.91 9.02
C LEU A 18 3.92 19.17 8.84
N ARG A 19 3.63 20.24 9.61
CA ARG A 19 4.36 21.50 9.53
C ARG A 19 5.57 21.57 10.44
N THR A 20 5.49 20.96 11.61
CA THR A 20 6.49 21.10 12.68
C THR A 20 7.52 19.96 12.69
N LYS A 21 7.14 18.77 12.23
CA LYS A 21 8.05 17.61 12.19
C LYS A 21 9.13 17.81 11.12
N PRO A 22 10.41 17.58 11.43
CA PRO A 22 11.49 17.63 10.44
C PRO A 22 11.26 16.62 9.30
N ASN A 23 11.66 16.96 8.09
CA ASN A 23 11.45 16.08 6.91
C ASN A 23 12.05 14.68 7.07
N PRO A 24 13.25 14.48 7.66
CA PRO A 24 13.82 13.14 7.84
C PRO A 24 12.95 12.22 8.70
N ASP A 25 12.15 12.78 9.62
CA ASP A 25 11.33 12.02 10.55
C ASP A 25 9.91 11.77 10.04
N LYS A 26 9.52 12.41 8.95
CA LYS A 26 8.20 12.21 8.33
C LYS A 26 8.13 10.83 7.67
N ARG A 27 7.01 10.13 7.91
CA ARG A 27 6.65 8.91 7.21
C ARG A 27 5.61 9.26 6.15
N VAL A 28 5.86 8.84 4.91
CA VAL A 28 5.02 9.19 3.77
C VAL A 28 4.60 7.93 3.03
N ALA A 29 3.31 7.79 2.78
CA ALA A 29 2.77 6.76 1.92
C ALA A 29 2.31 7.41 0.61
N VAL A 30 2.78 6.88 -0.51
CA VAL A 30 2.38 7.31 -1.85
C VAL A 30 1.64 6.17 -2.51
N TYR A 31 0.35 6.38 -2.77
CA TYR A 31 -0.45 5.43 -3.55
C TYR A 31 -0.29 5.76 -5.03
N TYR A 32 -0.02 4.72 -5.83
CA TYR A 32 0.06 4.86 -7.28
C TYR A 32 -0.90 3.89 -7.97
N TYR A 33 -1.41 4.32 -9.11
CA TYR A 33 -2.28 3.49 -9.92
C TYR A 33 -1.45 2.48 -10.74
N LYS A 34 -1.85 1.22 -10.66
CA LYS A 34 -1.39 0.14 -11.53
C LYS A 34 -2.62 -0.67 -11.92
N GLY A 35 -3.01 -0.63 -13.18
CA GLY A 35 -4.16 -1.40 -13.66
C GLY A 35 -3.95 -2.90 -13.47
N ALA A 36 -5.00 -3.62 -13.09
CA ALA A 36 -4.98 -5.07 -12.99
C ALA A 36 -4.64 -5.67 -14.37
N GLY A 37 -3.67 -6.60 -14.41
CA GLY A 37 -3.26 -7.27 -15.64
C GLY A 37 -2.54 -6.39 -16.67
N GLN A 38 -2.27 -5.12 -16.37
CA GLN A 38 -1.52 -4.23 -17.25
C GLN A 38 -0.09 -4.04 -16.76
N ASN A 39 0.87 -4.28 -17.63
CA ASN A 39 2.27 -3.90 -17.39
C ASN A 39 2.51 -2.39 -17.54
N ALA A 40 1.53 -1.65 -18.09
CA ALA A 40 1.63 -0.22 -18.32
C ALA A 40 1.31 0.57 -17.03
N LEU A 41 2.29 1.28 -16.53
CA LEU A 41 2.16 2.23 -15.42
C LEU A 41 1.74 3.60 -15.98
N THR A 42 0.50 3.69 -16.50
CA THR A 42 -0.03 4.94 -17.05
C THR A 42 -1.28 5.36 -16.30
N ALA A 43 -1.38 6.63 -15.96
CA ALA A 43 -2.56 7.21 -15.33
C ALA A 43 -2.81 8.61 -15.90
N GLY A 44 -3.94 8.81 -16.56
CA GLY A 44 -4.33 10.12 -17.08
C GLY A 44 -3.32 10.75 -18.05
N GLY A 45 -2.64 9.94 -18.87
CA GLY A 45 -1.57 10.41 -19.77
C GLY A 45 -0.23 10.64 -19.08
N MET A 46 -0.08 10.30 -17.82
CA MET A 46 1.14 10.45 -17.05
C MET A 46 1.91 9.12 -17.01
N GLU A 47 3.22 9.18 -17.21
CA GLU A 47 4.12 8.05 -16.96
C GLU A 47 4.37 7.92 -15.46
N VAL A 48 3.79 6.90 -14.84
CA VAL A 48 3.81 6.73 -13.38
C VAL A 48 5.23 6.49 -12.85
N GLY A 49 6.02 5.64 -13.51
CA GLY A 49 7.37 5.31 -13.08
C GLY A 49 8.30 6.53 -13.02
N PRO A 50 8.50 7.26 -14.14
CA PRO A 50 9.30 8.49 -14.14
C PRO A 50 8.77 9.55 -13.19
N SER A 51 7.44 9.70 -13.06
CA SER A 51 6.82 10.67 -12.15
C SER A 51 7.11 10.34 -10.69
N LEU A 52 6.98 9.09 -10.30
CA LEU A 52 7.32 8.63 -8.94
C LEU A 52 8.81 8.80 -8.66
N TYR A 53 9.67 8.45 -9.61
CA TYR A 53 11.12 8.62 -9.45
C TYR A 53 11.49 10.08 -9.22
N ASN A 54 10.95 10.99 -10.03
CA ASN A 54 11.19 12.43 -9.88
C ASN A 54 10.66 12.97 -8.54
N LEU A 55 9.49 12.50 -8.10
CA LEU A 55 8.94 12.82 -6.78
C LEU A 55 9.90 12.38 -5.66
N LEU A 56 10.34 11.12 -5.69
CA LEU A 56 11.26 10.58 -4.67
C LEU A 56 12.62 11.30 -4.66
N LYS A 57 13.16 11.62 -5.84
CA LYS A 57 14.37 12.43 -5.97
C LYS A 57 14.17 13.84 -5.39
N ARG A 58 13.02 14.45 -5.63
CA ARG A 58 12.71 15.75 -5.04
C ARG A 58 12.59 15.66 -3.53
N MET A 59 11.89 14.67 -3.01
CA MET A 59 11.78 14.43 -1.56
C MET A 59 13.17 14.24 -0.92
N GLN A 60 14.06 13.48 -1.54
CA GLN A 60 15.42 13.30 -1.07
C GLN A 60 16.19 14.63 -0.98
N ARG A 61 16.04 15.51 -1.98
CA ARG A 61 16.63 16.86 -1.97
C ARG A 61 16.06 17.77 -0.88
N GLU A 62 14.79 17.58 -0.54
CA GLU A 62 14.11 18.31 0.54
C GLU A 62 14.38 17.69 1.93
N GLY A 63 15.29 16.73 2.01
CA GLY A 63 15.74 16.13 3.26
C GLY A 63 14.84 15.05 3.85
N TYR A 64 13.89 14.52 3.07
CA TYR A 64 13.17 13.32 3.50
C TYR A 64 14.09 12.09 3.48
N ASN A 65 13.88 11.17 4.41
CA ASN A 65 14.59 9.90 4.39
C ASN A 65 14.03 9.00 3.27
N VAL A 66 14.73 9.00 2.13
CA VAL A 66 14.45 8.17 0.94
C VAL A 66 15.65 7.26 0.69
N ALA A 67 15.99 6.44 1.67
CA ALA A 67 17.10 5.49 1.56
C ALA A 67 16.77 4.35 0.59
N GLY A 68 17.76 3.92 -0.19
CA GLY A 68 17.61 2.78 -1.11
C GLY A 68 16.92 3.12 -2.42
N LEU A 69 16.76 4.41 -2.76
CA LEU A 69 16.24 4.81 -4.07
C LEU A 69 17.17 4.30 -5.18
N PRO A 70 16.65 3.63 -6.22
CA PRO A 70 17.47 3.13 -7.33
C PRO A 70 18.10 4.26 -8.14
N ALA A 71 19.10 3.93 -8.97
CA ALA A 71 19.86 4.91 -9.74
C ALA A 71 19.05 5.57 -10.86
N SER A 72 18.08 4.86 -11.42
CA SER A 72 17.27 5.33 -12.56
C SER A 72 15.77 5.08 -12.38
N SER A 73 14.96 5.79 -13.16
CA SER A 73 13.51 5.54 -13.24
C SER A 73 13.20 4.16 -13.78
N GLY A 74 13.99 3.65 -14.74
CA GLY A 74 13.81 2.31 -15.29
C GLY A 74 14.05 1.20 -14.25
N ASP A 75 15.00 1.40 -13.32
CA ASP A 75 15.19 0.47 -12.21
C ASP A 75 14.01 0.51 -11.23
N LEU A 76 13.48 1.71 -10.95
CA LEU A 76 12.27 1.84 -10.13
C LEU A 76 11.07 1.14 -10.78
N GLU A 77 10.88 1.32 -12.09
CA GLU A 77 9.80 0.65 -12.82
C GLU A 77 9.92 -0.88 -12.76
N ARG A 78 11.13 -1.41 -12.90
CA ARG A 78 11.38 -2.84 -12.74
C ARG A 78 11.01 -3.32 -11.33
N MET A 79 11.44 -2.59 -10.30
CA MET A 79 11.06 -2.88 -8.91
C MET A 79 9.55 -2.85 -8.70
N ILE A 80 8.84 -1.90 -9.31
CA ILE A 80 7.37 -1.80 -9.25
C ILE A 80 6.71 -3.00 -9.97
N GLN A 81 7.26 -3.44 -11.08
CA GLN A 81 6.74 -4.58 -11.83
C GLN A 81 6.94 -5.90 -11.06
N GLU A 82 8.10 -6.08 -10.48
CA GLU A 82 8.48 -7.30 -9.74
C GLU A 82 7.86 -7.35 -8.34
N GLY A 83 7.88 -6.23 -7.61
CA GLY A 83 7.50 -6.16 -6.19
C GLY A 83 6.14 -5.51 -5.91
N GLY A 84 5.50 -4.90 -6.90
CA GLY A 84 4.25 -4.14 -6.76
C GLY A 84 3.07 -4.83 -7.45
N ALA A 85 2.81 -6.11 -7.16
CA ALA A 85 1.70 -6.81 -7.77
C ALA A 85 0.35 -6.22 -7.34
N VAL A 86 -0.51 -5.92 -8.32
CA VAL A 86 -1.94 -5.67 -8.09
C VAL A 86 -2.67 -6.97 -8.32
N PHE A 87 -3.39 -7.40 -7.30
CA PHE A 87 -4.13 -8.66 -7.31
C PHE A 87 -5.54 -8.41 -7.86
N GLY A 88 -5.95 -9.23 -8.80
CA GLY A 88 -7.29 -9.33 -9.34
C GLY A 88 -7.46 -10.71 -9.96
N ASP A 89 -8.66 -11.11 -10.25
CA ASP A 89 -9.02 -12.42 -10.80
C ASP A 89 -8.29 -12.78 -12.10
N TYR A 90 -7.68 -11.78 -12.76
CA TYR A 90 -6.89 -11.95 -14.00
C TYR A 90 -5.39 -12.17 -13.78
N ALA A 91 -4.93 -12.26 -12.53
CA ALA A 91 -3.52 -12.39 -12.18
C ALA A 91 -3.20 -13.76 -11.56
N GLU A 92 -3.79 -14.84 -12.05
CA GLU A 92 -3.47 -16.20 -11.62
C GLU A 92 -1.95 -16.45 -11.68
N GLY A 93 -1.39 -16.89 -10.57
CA GLY A 93 0.05 -17.15 -10.42
C GLY A 93 0.93 -15.94 -10.12
N ALA A 94 0.47 -14.70 -10.30
CA ALA A 94 1.24 -13.50 -9.96
C ALA A 94 1.36 -13.32 -8.44
N SER A 95 0.36 -13.76 -7.69
CA SER A 95 0.34 -13.72 -6.22
C SER A 95 1.44 -14.55 -5.59
N GLY A 96 1.62 -15.81 -6.05
CA GLY A 96 2.67 -16.69 -5.55
C GLY A 96 4.07 -16.12 -5.80
N LYS A 97 4.35 -15.71 -7.02
CA LYS A 97 5.65 -15.10 -7.38
C LYS A 97 5.94 -13.82 -6.60
N PHE A 98 4.90 -13.01 -6.36
CA PHE A 98 5.05 -11.81 -5.55
C PHE A 98 5.34 -12.14 -4.08
N MET A 99 4.65 -13.12 -3.50
CA MET A 99 4.90 -13.55 -2.12
C MET A 99 6.29 -14.15 -1.93
N GLU A 100 6.83 -14.80 -2.96
CA GLU A 100 8.17 -15.40 -2.94
C GLU A 100 9.29 -14.39 -3.19
N ASN A 101 9.12 -13.48 -4.14
CA ASN A 101 10.17 -12.60 -4.66
C ASN A 101 10.00 -11.12 -4.26
N GLY A 102 8.79 -10.72 -3.89
CA GLY A 102 8.52 -9.38 -3.33
C GLY A 102 8.95 -9.29 -1.87
N ASN A 103 8.85 -8.10 -1.32
CA ASN A 103 9.03 -7.87 0.13
C ASN A 103 7.72 -7.33 0.71
N PRO A 104 6.66 -8.16 0.74
CA PRO A 104 5.35 -7.72 1.22
C PRO A 104 5.40 -7.35 2.71
N GLU A 105 4.55 -6.43 3.13
CA GLU A 105 4.22 -6.31 4.55
C GLU A 105 3.33 -7.48 4.94
N LEU A 106 3.77 -8.26 5.91
CA LEU A 106 3.02 -9.42 6.40
C LEU A 106 2.19 -9.03 7.63
N ILE A 107 0.88 -9.20 7.54
CA ILE A 107 -0.06 -8.87 8.60
C ILE A 107 -0.53 -10.15 9.27
N SER A 108 -0.37 -10.19 10.58
CA SER A 108 -0.87 -11.29 11.40
C SER A 108 -2.41 -11.18 11.61
N LYS A 109 -3.05 -12.31 11.95
CA LYS A 109 -4.46 -12.32 12.33
C LYS A 109 -4.75 -11.37 13.50
N THR A 110 -3.89 -11.37 14.50
CA THR A 110 -4.04 -10.52 15.70
C THR A 110 -4.00 -9.03 15.35
N ASP A 111 -3.05 -8.61 14.49
CA ASP A 111 -2.97 -7.22 14.06
C ASP A 111 -4.18 -6.81 13.24
N TYR A 112 -4.58 -7.68 12.29
CA TYR A 112 -5.75 -7.47 11.44
C TYR A 112 -7.03 -7.30 12.28
N GLU A 113 -7.29 -8.21 13.21
CA GLU A 113 -8.45 -8.15 14.09
C GLU A 113 -8.42 -6.94 15.02
N THR A 114 -7.24 -6.56 15.53
CA THR A 114 -7.06 -5.37 16.34
C THR A 114 -7.41 -4.10 15.54
N TRP A 115 -7.00 -4.01 14.29
CA TRP A 115 -7.28 -2.84 13.45
C TRP A 115 -8.73 -2.80 13.01
N THR A 116 -9.27 -3.92 12.55
CA THR A 116 -10.65 -3.99 12.05
C THR A 116 -11.67 -3.74 13.16
N SER A 117 -11.44 -4.23 14.37
CA SER A 117 -12.32 -3.96 15.53
C SER A 117 -12.43 -2.48 15.91
N ARG A 118 -11.43 -1.67 15.55
CA ARG A 118 -11.43 -0.22 15.81
C ARG A 118 -12.19 0.61 14.76
N VAL A 119 -12.33 0.07 13.54
CA VAL A 119 -12.85 0.83 12.40
C VAL A 119 -14.12 0.23 11.80
N LEU A 120 -14.36 -1.06 11.99
CA LEU A 120 -15.54 -1.75 11.49
C LEU A 120 -16.48 -2.15 12.64
N ARG A 121 -17.77 -1.91 12.43
CA ARG A 121 -18.79 -2.47 13.31
C ARG A 121 -18.84 -3.99 13.13
N PRO A 122 -19.22 -4.77 14.16
CA PRO A 122 -19.25 -6.23 14.10
C PRO A 122 -20.12 -6.80 12.95
N ASP A 123 -21.26 -6.15 12.66
CA ASP A 123 -22.13 -6.53 11.54
C ASP A 123 -21.44 -6.37 10.19
N LYS A 124 -20.66 -5.29 10.02
CA LYS A 124 -19.89 -5.05 8.78
C LYS A 124 -18.69 -5.97 8.66
N TYR A 125 -18.02 -6.29 9.76
CA TYR A 125 -16.98 -7.30 9.74
C TYR A 125 -17.53 -8.68 9.33
N ALA A 126 -18.70 -9.08 9.84
CA ALA A 126 -19.35 -10.31 9.44
C ALA A 126 -19.74 -10.35 7.95
N GLU A 127 -20.11 -9.21 7.35
CA GLU A 127 -20.33 -9.10 5.90
C GLU A 127 -19.03 -9.35 5.11
N VAL A 128 -17.90 -8.78 5.56
CA VAL A 128 -16.58 -9.00 4.95
C VAL A 128 -16.21 -10.48 5.00
N VAL A 129 -16.34 -11.12 6.18
CA VAL A 129 -16.05 -12.54 6.35
C VAL A 129 -16.94 -13.42 5.45
N ARG A 130 -18.23 -13.10 5.36
CA ARG A 130 -19.15 -13.83 4.48
C ARG A 130 -18.77 -13.71 3.01
N MET A 131 -18.24 -12.57 2.58
CA MET A 131 -17.93 -12.30 1.17
C MET A 131 -16.54 -12.82 0.77
N TYR A 132 -15.55 -12.67 1.64
CA TYR A 132 -14.15 -12.92 1.34
C TYR A 132 -13.52 -14.06 2.14
N GLY A 133 -14.27 -14.69 3.05
CA GLY A 133 -13.79 -15.74 3.95
C GLY A 133 -13.19 -15.21 5.25
N GLU A 134 -12.92 -16.15 6.15
CA GLU A 134 -12.16 -15.87 7.38
C GLU A 134 -10.74 -15.41 7.04
N PHE A 135 -10.12 -14.66 7.99
CA PHE A 135 -8.72 -14.25 7.83
C PHE A 135 -7.82 -15.46 7.52
N PRO A 136 -6.93 -15.33 6.57
CA PRO A 136 -6.53 -14.16 5.77
C PRO A 136 -7.39 -13.92 4.52
N GLY A 137 -8.44 -14.66 4.29
CA GLY A 137 -9.25 -14.60 3.09
C GLY A 137 -8.69 -15.44 1.94
N THR A 138 -9.17 -15.18 0.71
CA THR A 138 -8.81 -15.95 -0.49
C THR A 138 -7.71 -15.28 -1.33
N HIS A 139 -7.41 -14.01 -1.07
CA HIS A 139 -6.46 -13.22 -1.86
C HIS A 139 -5.32 -12.69 -1.00
N MET A 140 -4.14 -12.51 -1.60
CA MET A 140 -2.95 -11.96 -0.94
C MET A 140 -2.48 -12.77 0.28
N THR A 141 -2.75 -14.06 0.27
CA THR A 141 -2.47 -14.98 1.38
C THR A 141 -1.14 -15.66 1.19
N THR A 142 -0.32 -15.68 2.23
CA THR A 142 0.90 -16.49 2.29
C THR A 142 0.59 -17.94 2.64
N PRO A 143 1.49 -18.90 2.30
CA PRO A 143 1.30 -20.31 2.68
C PRO A 143 1.19 -20.54 4.20
N ASP A 144 1.79 -19.67 5.02
CA ASP A 144 1.72 -19.71 6.48
C ASP A 144 0.51 -18.94 7.07
N GLY A 145 -0.46 -18.58 6.23
CA GLY A 145 -1.73 -18.00 6.68
C GLY A 145 -1.69 -16.54 7.10
N LYS A 146 -0.75 -15.77 6.57
CA LYS A 146 -0.70 -14.30 6.76
C LYS A 146 -1.24 -13.58 5.55
N LEU A 147 -1.66 -12.34 5.76
CA LEU A 147 -2.04 -11.43 4.68
C LEU A 147 -0.79 -10.64 4.23
N GLY A 148 -0.47 -10.70 2.95
CA GLY A 148 0.65 -9.96 2.36
C GLY A 148 0.18 -8.69 1.66
N ILE A 149 0.78 -7.54 1.96
CA ILE A 149 0.49 -6.27 1.29
C ILE A 149 1.68 -5.88 0.42
N ALA A 150 1.42 -5.67 -0.86
CA ALA A 150 2.43 -5.20 -1.81
C ALA A 150 2.91 -3.80 -1.43
N ARG A 151 4.24 -3.62 -1.36
CA ARG A 151 4.86 -2.32 -1.10
C ARG A 151 6.27 -2.26 -1.67
N LEU A 152 6.71 -1.04 -1.95
CA LEU A 152 8.14 -0.72 -2.08
C LEU A 152 8.49 0.32 -1.03
N GLN A 153 9.52 0.08 -0.26
CA GLN A 153 9.93 0.98 0.81
C GLN A 153 11.30 1.59 0.55
N PHE A 154 11.37 2.91 0.66
CA PHE A 154 12.58 3.70 0.55
C PHE A 154 12.74 4.55 1.81
N GLY A 155 13.49 4.05 2.78
CA GLY A 155 13.62 4.71 4.08
C GLY A 155 12.25 4.89 4.76
N ASN A 156 11.84 6.15 4.95
CA ASN A 156 10.55 6.51 5.56
C ASN A 156 9.43 6.76 4.52
N VAL A 157 9.69 6.50 3.25
CA VAL A 157 8.70 6.62 2.17
C VAL A 157 8.31 5.24 1.68
N VAL A 158 7.01 4.96 1.61
CA VAL A 158 6.47 3.70 1.08
C VAL A 158 5.60 3.99 -0.15
N LEU A 159 5.83 3.23 -1.21
CA LEU A 159 5.00 3.20 -2.40
C LEU A 159 4.02 2.02 -2.30
N LEU A 160 2.75 2.29 -2.48
CA LEU A 160 1.68 1.30 -2.40
C LEU A 160 0.89 1.29 -3.71
N PRO A 161 0.78 0.15 -4.41
CA PRO A 161 -0.12 0.04 -5.54
C PRO A 161 -1.58 0.18 -5.05
N GLN A 162 -2.39 0.89 -5.80
CA GLN A 162 -3.83 0.92 -5.55
C GLN A 162 -4.41 -0.45 -5.89
N ASN A 163 -5.02 -1.10 -4.90
CA ASN A 163 -5.71 -2.36 -5.14
C ASN A 163 -6.90 -2.15 -6.07
N ALA A 164 -7.17 -3.15 -6.91
CA ALA A 164 -8.40 -3.15 -7.71
C ALA A 164 -9.61 -3.11 -6.76
N ALA A 165 -10.57 -2.27 -7.06
CA ALA A 165 -11.82 -2.20 -6.33
C ALA A 165 -12.78 -3.26 -6.90
N GLY A 166 -13.31 -4.12 -6.03
CA GLY A 166 -14.36 -5.08 -6.36
C GLY A 166 -13.85 -6.44 -6.90
N LYS A 167 -14.74 -7.41 -6.92
CA LYS A 167 -14.64 -8.57 -7.80
C LYS A 167 -14.82 -8.06 -9.21
N GLY A 168 -13.96 -8.42 -10.14
CA GLY A 168 -13.94 -7.95 -11.52
C GLY A 168 -15.19 -8.17 -12.38
N ASP A 169 -16.33 -7.91 -11.82
CA ASP A 169 -17.64 -7.95 -12.48
C ASP A 169 -18.00 -6.54 -12.95
N ASN A 170 -17.19 -6.00 -13.86
CA ASN A 170 -17.61 -4.88 -14.70
C ASN A 170 -17.15 -5.12 -16.12
#